data_90eb71bd13a7ec134037ce21b82acdf9
#
_entry.id   90eb71bd13a7ec134037ce21b82acdf9
#
_cell.length_a   1.000
_cell.length_b   1.000
_cell.length_c   1.000
_cell.angle_alpha   90.00
_cell.angle_beta   90.00
_cell.angle_gamma   90.00
#
_symmetry.space_group_name_H-M   'P 1'
#
loop_
_entity.id
_entity.type
_entity.pdbx_description
1 polymer ?
#
loop_
_entity_poly.entity_id
_entity_poly.type
_entity_poly.pdbx_seq_one_letter_code
_entity_poly.pdbx_strand_id
1 'polypeptide(L)'
;MTAETVDTADAVRPGGRRDGGAGAFWRYWTASTVSRLGDQVTTVALPLIAVVTLHASAFEVGLITGASYVAWLLIGLPAGVLVRRLPLRGTQVAMDLVRGVAVASVPVAAALGVLGLPQLVLVALLVGFASVVFDVGNSTFLPTVVPKEQLTSRNSLVSGSIAATDLAGPSLGGVLVQLVGGAASMLLDSVSYLASAALLGSLPRVEQPAAGPAGGAGMREQIREGWQFVTRHPVIRPCVAGATAVNFVCGGLMALTPVFLVRTLDAPAAAVGALMATGGLGSLLGAAVTPRLVARIGGARAVCWAAVVATAFALLLPVAGSGWGALVFAVGNAGFAAGVVVFSIVTRTHRQTQTPPELLSRVMATVRFVSWGAIPVGALAAGAAAAVWGPRTALLLFALSSLASPALLLASPVRRMRELA
;
A
#
# COMPACT_ATOMS: atom_id res chain seq x y z
N MET A 1 28.52 -72.00 -9.15
CA MET A 1 28.18 -70.87 -8.27
C MET A 1 28.96 -69.68 -8.75
N THR A 2 28.34 -68.91 -9.63
CA THR A 2 28.89 -67.74 -10.24
C THR A 2 28.20 -66.52 -9.63
N ALA A 3 28.98 -65.67 -8.97
CA ALA A 3 28.49 -64.43 -8.38
C ALA A 3 28.41 -63.35 -9.45
N GLU A 4 27.21 -62.85 -9.68
CA GLU A 4 26.92 -61.74 -10.55
C GLU A 4 27.21 -60.44 -9.80
N THR A 5 28.23 -59.70 -10.27
CA THR A 5 28.54 -58.36 -9.81
C THR A 5 27.59 -57.36 -10.46
N VAL A 6 26.68 -56.77 -9.67
CA VAL A 6 25.83 -55.67 -10.08
C VAL A 6 26.69 -54.42 -10.11
N ASP A 7 26.89 -53.87 -11.28
CA ASP A 7 27.55 -52.60 -11.58
C ASP A 7 26.60 -51.43 -11.18
N THR A 8 26.85 -50.77 -10.09
CA THR A 8 26.14 -49.55 -9.63
C THR A 8 26.99 -48.33 -9.91
N ALA A 9 27.02 -47.89 -11.17
CA ALA A 9 27.66 -46.65 -11.56
C ALA A 9 26.77 -45.80 -12.48
N ASP A 10 25.64 -45.39 -11.98
CA ASP A 10 24.96 -44.24 -12.58
C ASP A 10 25.04 -43.06 -11.60
N ALA A 11 26.25 -42.45 -11.61
CA ALA A 11 26.50 -41.22 -10.86
C ALA A 11 25.68 -40.09 -11.51
N VAL A 12 24.57 -39.77 -10.87
CA VAL A 12 23.79 -38.54 -11.15
C VAL A 12 24.73 -37.35 -11.01
N ARG A 13 25.16 -36.79 -12.15
CA ARG A 13 25.93 -35.56 -12.23
C ARG A 13 25.10 -34.41 -11.65
N PRO A 14 25.53 -33.72 -10.56
CA PRO A 14 24.92 -32.49 -10.11
C PRO A 14 25.50 -31.36 -10.98
N GLY A 15 25.02 -31.24 -12.21
CA GLY A 15 25.47 -30.26 -13.18
C GLY A 15 24.45 -29.17 -13.44
N GLY A 16 24.75 -27.93 -13.07
CA GLY A 16 24.32 -26.81 -13.89
C GLY A 16 23.07 -26.01 -13.50
N ARG A 17 22.64 -25.94 -12.20
CA ARG A 17 21.50 -25.05 -11.83
C ARG A 17 21.76 -24.08 -10.69
N ARG A 18 22.98 -23.96 -10.17
CA ARG A 18 23.27 -23.12 -8.98
C ARG A 18 23.37 -21.63 -9.27
N ASP A 19 23.77 -21.21 -10.46
CA ASP A 19 23.98 -19.77 -10.77
C ASP A 19 22.74 -19.07 -11.37
N GLY A 20 21.78 -19.79 -11.93
CA GLY A 20 20.56 -19.22 -12.50
C GLY A 20 19.56 -18.67 -11.48
N GLY A 21 19.52 -19.23 -10.28
CA GLY A 21 18.56 -18.85 -9.24
C GLY A 21 18.85 -17.50 -8.58
N ALA A 22 20.12 -17.21 -8.31
CA ALA A 22 20.50 -15.93 -7.69
C ALA A 22 20.21 -14.77 -8.64
N GLY A 23 20.59 -14.88 -9.92
CA GLY A 23 20.28 -13.84 -10.91
C GLY A 23 18.79 -13.64 -11.18
N ALA A 24 17.99 -14.71 -11.12
CA ALA A 24 16.54 -14.62 -11.27
C ALA A 24 15.90 -13.87 -10.08
N PHE A 25 16.33 -14.18 -8.85
CA PHE A 25 15.86 -13.45 -7.67
C PHE A 25 16.17 -11.96 -7.73
N TRP A 26 17.40 -11.56 -8.08
CA TRP A 26 17.76 -10.14 -8.12
C TRP A 26 17.00 -9.38 -9.20
N ARG A 27 16.78 -9.99 -10.37
CA ARG A 27 15.92 -9.39 -11.42
C ARG A 27 14.48 -9.21 -10.95
N TYR A 28 13.89 -10.22 -10.30
CA TYR A 28 12.57 -10.14 -9.70
C TYR A 28 12.49 -9.07 -8.62
N TRP A 29 13.45 -9.04 -7.69
CA TRP A 29 13.49 -8.09 -6.59
C TRP A 29 13.63 -6.65 -7.09
N THR A 30 14.54 -6.40 -8.04
CA THR A 30 14.74 -5.08 -8.66
C THR A 30 13.48 -4.64 -9.40
N ALA A 31 12.88 -5.50 -10.23
CA ALA A 31 11.63 -5.23 -10.92
C ALA A 31 10.53 -4.79 -9.94
N SER A 32 10.27 -5.60 -8.91
CA SER A 32 9.23 -5.32 -7.93
C SER A 32 9.48 -4.06 -7.13
N THR A 33 10.75 -3.77 -6.78
CA THR A 33 11.11 -2.57 -6.01
C THR A 33 11.00 -1.30 -6.85
N VAL A 34 11.48 -1.33 -8.10
CA VAL A 34 11.38 -0.20 -9.04
C VAL A 34 9.93 0.11 -9.37
N SER A 35 9.13 -0.90 -9.66
CA SER A 35 7.68 -0.74 -9.92
C SER A 35 6.95 -0.12 -8.72
N ARG A 36 7.25 -0.56 -7.49
CA ARG A 36 6.65 0.02 -6.27
C ARG A 36 7.07 1.45 -6.01
N LEU A 37 8.31 1.82 -6.29
CA LEU A 37 8.74 3.21 -6.20
C LEU A 37 7.96 4.10 -7.17
N GLY A 38 7.71 3.61 -8.37
CA GLY A 38 6.87 4.28 -9.34
C GLY A 38 5.42 4.45 -8.86
N ASP A 39 4.79 3.40 -8.30
CA ASP A 39 3.45 3.48 -7.70
C ASP A 39 3.32 4.67 -6.71
N GLN A 40 4.38 4.95 -5.94
CA GLN A 40 4.37 6.07 -4.98
C GLN A 40 4.42 7.42 -5.69
N VAL A 41 5.11 7.52 -6.81
CA VAL A 41 5.13 8.75 -7.63
C VAL A 41 3.74 9.05 -8.18
N THR A 42 3.09 8.07 -8.80
CA THR A 42 1.72 8.20 -9.33
C THR A 42 0.72 8.56 -8.23
N THR A 43 0.84 7.97 -7.03
CA THR A 43 -0.04 8.27 -5.89
C THR A 43 -0.01 9.74 -5.49
N VAL A 44 1.13 10.41 -5.62
CA VAL A 44 1.29 11.84 -5.31
C VAL A 44 1.00 12.70 -6.55
N ALA A 45 1.51 12.33 -7.72
CA ALA A 45 1.44 13.14 -8.93
C ALA A 45 0.02 13.28 -9.47
N LEU A 46 -0.78 12.19 -9.44
CA LEU A 46 -2.08 12.16 -10.08
C LEU A 46 -3.09 13.14 -9.45
N PRO A 47 -3.27 13.17 -8.11
CA PRO A 47 -4.08 14.19 -7.45
C PRO A 47 -3.53 15.61 -7.64
N LEU A 48 -2.21 15.77 -7.64
CA LEU A 48 -1.59 17.09 -7.79
C LEU A 48 -1.78 17.66 -9.19
N ILE A 49 -1.66 16.85 -10.24
CA ILE A 49 -1.99 17.24 -11.63
C ILE A 49 -3.46 17.67 -11.72
N ALA A 50 -4.38 16.92 -11.10
CA ALA A 50 -5.79 17.28 -11.10
C ALA A 50 -6.03 18.68 -10.49
N VAL A 51 -5.39 18.98 -9.36
CA VAL A 51 -5.57 20.27 -8.66
C VAL A 51 -4.88 21.41 -9.40
N VAL A 52 -3.62 21.22 -9.82
CA VAL A 52 -2.78 22.30 -10.36
C VAL A 52 -3.06 22.53 -11.85
N THR A 53 -3.23 21.47 -12.64
CA THR A 53 -3.36 21.58 -14.10
C THR A 53 -4.82 21.68 -14.55
N LEU A 54 -5.71 20.87 -13.95
CA LEU A 54 -7.13 20.84 -14.33
C LEU A 54 -8.02 21.69 -13.43
N HIS A 55 -7.46 22.30 -12.39
CA HIS A 55 -8.22 23.05 -11.38
C HIS A 55 -9.40 22.26 -10.79
N ALA A 56 -9.21 20.92 -10.68
CA ALA A 56 -10.23 19.99 -10.23
C ALA A 56 -10.74 20.33 -8.82
N SER A 57 -12.04 20.16 -8.61
CA SER A 57 -12.67 20.34 -7.30
C SER A 57 -12.18 19.30 -6.29
N ALA A 58 -12.42 19.53 -5.00
CA ALA A 58 -12.09 18.55 -3.96
C ALA A 58 -12.83 17.20 -4.16
N PHE A 59 -14.07 17.25 -4.69
CA PHE A 59 -14.82 16.04 -5.00
C PHE A 59 -14.17 15.24 -6.13
N GLU A 60 -13.71 15.92 -7.19
CA GLU A 60 -13.04 15.28 -8.32
C GLU A 60 -11.71 14.65 -7.91
N VAL A 61 -10.95 15.28 -7.01
CA VAL A 61 -9.74 14.68 -6.42
C VAL A 61 -10.09 13.47 -5.56
N GLY A 62 -11.20 13.56 -4.79
CA GLY A 62 -11.75 12.43 -4.05
C GLY A 62 -12.14 11.27 -4.95
N LEU A 63 -12.70 11.55 -6.13
CA LEU A 63 -13.06 10.55 -7.13
C LEU A 63 -11.81 9.83 -7.69
N ILE A 64 -10.75 10.57 -8.04
CA ILE A 64 -9.48 10.00 -8.50
C ILE A 64 -8.87 9.09 -7.41
N THR A 65 -8.79 9.60 -6.18
CA THR A 65 -8.24 8.84 -5.04
C THR A 65 -9.08 7.59 -4.77
N GLY A 66 -10.41 7.75 -4.76
CA GLY A 66 -11.34 6.62 -4.61
C GLY A 66 -11.17 5.58 -5.70
N ALA A 67 -11.04 6.01 -6.95
CA ALA A 67 -10.82 5.14 -8.12
C ALA A 67 -9.54 4.29 -7.97
N SER A 68 -8.45 4.87 -7.47
CA SER A 68 -7.18 4.14 -7.25
C SER A 68 -7.32 2.98 -6.27
N TYR A 69 -8.19 3.09 -5.27
CA TYR A 69 -8.35 2.10 -4.20
C TYR A 69 -9.59 1.22 -4.33
N VAL A 70 -10.56 1.59 -5.18
CA VAL A 70 -11.81 0.82 -5.34
C VAL A 70 -11.56 -0.60 -5.83
N ALA A 71 -10.49 -0.83 -6.57
CA ALA A 71 -10.10 -2.16 -7.04
C ALA A 71 -9.85 -3.14 -5.86
N TRP A 72 -9.30 -2.68 -4.74
CA TRP A 72 -9.13 -3.52 -3.54
C TRP A 72 -10.45 -3.97 -2.94
N LEU A 73 -11.47 -3.12 -3.03
CA LEU A 73 -12.82 -3.45 -2.58
C LEU A 73 -13.52 -4.43 -3.54
N LEU A 74 -13.36 -4.25 -4.86
CA LEU A 74 -14.05 -5.03 -5.86
C LEU A 74 -13.42 -6.41 -6.11
N ILE A 75 -12.09 -6.44 -6.27
CA ILE A 75 -11.38 -7.67 -6.66
C ILE A 75 -10.34 -8.15 -5.64
N GLY A 76 -10.13 -7.46 -4.52
CA GLY A 76 -9.10 -7.83 -3.55
C GLY A 76 -9.23 -9.26 -3.01
N LEU A 77 -10.45 -9.73 -2.77
CA LEU A 77 -10.71 -11.11 -2.35
C LEU A 77 -10.62 -12.12 -3.51
N PRO A 78 -11.28 -11.92 -4.68
CA PRO A 78 -11.22 -12.87 -5.78
C PRO A 78 -9.88 -12.86 -6.54
N ALA A 79 -9.06 -11.81 -6.41
CA ALA A 79 -7.77 -11.70 -7.12
C ALA A 79 -6.85 -12.90 -6.85
N GLY A 80 -6.85 -13.46 -5.62
CA GLY A 80 -6.06 -14.65 -5.30
C GLY A 80 -6.46 -15.91 -6.08
N VAL A 81 -7.73 -16.04 -6.42
CA VAL A 81 -8.22 -17.17 -7.26
C VAL A 81 -7.91 -16.91 -8.73
N LEU A 82 -8.11 -15.67 -9.17
CA LEU A 82 -7.84 -15.26 -10.54
C LEU A 82 -6.35 -15.47 -10.91
N VAL A 83 -5.43 -14.97 -10.07
CA VAL A 83 -3.99 -15.06 -10.30
C VAL A 83 -3.50 -16.51 -10.34
N ARG A 84 -4.09 -17.42 -9.56
CA ARG A 84 -3.72 -18.86 -9.62
C ARG A 84 -4.09 -19.55 -10.94
N ARG A 85 -5.01 -19.00 -11.73
CA ARG A 85 -5.44 -19.55 -13.03
C ARG A 85 -4.68 -18.97 -14.21
N LEU A 86 -3.92 -17.90 -13.99
CA LEU A 86 -3.21 -17.18 -15.04
C LEU A 86 -1.70 -17.50 -15.01
N PRO A 87 -1.01 -17.49 -16.16
CA PRO A 87 0.43 -17.67 -16.20
C PRO A 87 1.12 -16.53 -15.44
N LEU A 88 1.71 -16.86 -14.31
CA LEU A 88 2.18 -15.89 -13.29
C LEU A 88 3.10 -14.81 -13.89
N ARG A 89 4.15 -15.22 -14.65
CA ARG A 89 5.07 -14.30 -15.31
C ARG A 89 4.34 -13.39 -16.32
N GLY A 90 3.52 -13.98 -17.20
CA GLY A 90 2.78 -13.24 -18.22
C GLY A 90 1.84 -12.22 -17.61
N THR A 91 1.17 -12.58 -16.51
CA THR A 91 0.26 -11.69 -15.76
C THR A 91 1.02 -10.52 -15.16
N GLN A 92 2.19 -10.76 -14.53
CA GLN A 92 2.99 -9.67 -13.95
C GLN A 92 3.46 -8.69 -15.03
N VAL A 93 3.98 -9.19 -16.13
CA VAL A 93 4.41 -8.36 -17.30
C VAL A 93 3.22 -7.58 -17.88
N ALA A 94 2.08 -8.23 -18.06
CA ALA A 94 0.89 -7.56 -18.60
C ALA A 94 0.39 -6.45 -17.67
N MET A 95 0.39 -6.66 -16.34
CA MET A 95 -0.03 -5.64 -15.39
C MET A 95 0.91 -4.44 -15.38
N ASP A 96 2.22 -4.66 -15.44
CA ASP A 96 3.19 -3.56 -15.56
C ASP A 96 3.04 -2.79 -16.88
N LEU A 97 2.80 -3.48 -18.00
CA LEU A 97 2.54 -2.83 -19.30
C LEU A 97 1.25 -2.00 -19.26
N VAL A 98 0.17 -2.53 -18.68
CA VAL A 98 -1.10 -1.79 -18.51
C VAL A 98 -0.86 -0.52 -17.68
N ARG A 99 -0.16 -0.63 -16.55
CA ARG A 99 0.16 0.53 -15.70
C ARG A 99 1.05 1.53 -16.45
N GLY A 100 2.12 1.05 -17.08
CA GLY A 100 3.05 1.87 -17.85
C GLY A 100 2.37 2.67 -18.95
N VAL A 101 1.52 2.02 -19.77
CA VAL A 101 0.77 2.69 -20.84
C VAL A 101 -0.27 3.66 -20.29
N ALA A 102 -1.02 3.25 -19.25
CA ALA A 102 -2.01 4.11 -18.63
C ALA A 102 -1.38 5.39 -18.07
N VAL A 103 -0.27 5.26 -17.33
CA VAL A 103 0.45 6.39 -16.74
C VAL A 103 1.10 7.27 -17.81
N ALA A 104 1.70 6.69 -18.87
CA ALA A 104 2.27 7.43 -20.00
C ALA A 104 1.23 8.26 -20.77
N SER A 105 -0.03 7.83 -20.77
CA SER A 105 -1.11 8.56 -21.46
C SER A 105 -1.32 9.98 -20.88
N VAL A 106 -1.02 10.18 -19.58
CA VAL A 106 -1.25 11.47 -18.90
C VAL A 106 -0.31 12.56 -19.43
N PRO A 107 1.03 12.42 -19.43
CA PRO A 107 1.91 13.43 -19.99
C PRO A 107 1.71 13.62 -21.50
N VAL A 108 1.36 12.58 -22.24
CA VAL A 108 1.05 12.69 -23.68
C VAL A 108 -0.19 13.55 -23.90
N ALA A 109 -1.28 13.30 -23.16
CA ALA A 109 -2.50 14.09 -23.26
C ALA A 109 -2.28 15.52 -22.78
N ALA A 110 -1.45 15.74 -21.76
CA ALA A 110 -1.07 17.08 -21.31
C ALA A 110 -0.32 17.85 -22.40
N ALA A 111 0.63 17.20 -23.07
CA ALA A 111 1.38 17.81 -24.17
C ALA A 111 0.49 18.15 -25.39
N LEU A 112 -0.55 17.34 -25.64
CA LEU A 112 -1.53 17.57 -26.71
C LEU A 112 -2.64 18.55 -26.31
N GLY A 113 -2.69 19.02 -25.07
CA GLY A 113 -3.74 19.92 -24.57
C GLY A 113 -5.12 19.29 -24.41
N VAL A 114 -5.22 17.94 -24.39
CA VAL A 114 -6.49 17.19 -24.30
C VAL A 114 -6.66 16.47 -22.95
N LEU A 115 -5.78 16.74 -21.99
CA LEU A 115 -5.86 16.15 -20.66
C LEU A 115 -7.17 16.56 -19.97
N GLY A 116 -7.92 15.58 -19.48
CA GLY A 116 -9.18 15.80 -18.78
C GLY A 116 -9.37 14.88 -17.57
N LEU A 117 -10.32 15.28 -16.71
CA LEU A 117 -10.65 14.52 -15.49
C LEU A 117 -11.06 13.06 -15.76
N PRO A 118 -11.90 12.75 -16.78
CA PRO A 118 -12.27 11.37 -17.08
C PRO A 118 -11.06 10.47 -17.35
N GLN A 119 -10.02 11.03 -18.03
CA GLN A 119 -8.78 10.30 -18.28
C GLN A 119 -8.04 10.01 -16.98
N LEU A 120 -7.89 10.98 -16.07
CA LEU A 120 -7.23 10.76 -14.79
C LEU A 120 -7.95 9.71 -13.95
N VAL A 121 -9.29 9.71 -13.93
CA VAL A 121 -10.09 8.69 -13.24
C VAL A 121 -9.89 7.31 -13.87
N LEU A 122 -9.89 7.22 -15.21
CA LEU A 122 -9.64 5.97 -15.92
C LEU A 122 -8.24 5.43 -15.64
N VAL A 123 -7.22 6.29 -15.66
CA VAL A 123 -5.84 5.93 -15.31
C VAL A 123 -5.77 5.41 -13.88
N ALA A 124 -6.41 6.12 -12.92
CA ALA A 124 -6.48 5.69 -11.52
C ALA A 124 -7.12 4.30 -11.36
N LEU A 125 -8.22 4.05 -12.06
CA LEU A 125 -8.89 2.75 -12.09
C LEU A 125 -7.99 1.66 -12.67
N LEU A 126 -7.41 1.88 -13.85
CA LEU A 126 -6.56 0.90 -14.52
C LEU A 126 -5.32 0.56 -13.70
N VAL A 127 -4.65 1.57 -13.14
CA VAL A 127 -3.50 1.38 -12.25
C VAL A 127 -3.94 0.64 -10.99
N GLY A 128 -5.06 1.02 -10.37
CA GLY A 128 -5.59 0.36 -9.18
C GLY A 128 -5.87 -1.13 -9.41
N PHE A 129 -6.60 -1.49 -10.49
CA PHE A 129 -6.89 -2.88 -10.82
C PHE A 129 -5.64 -3.69 -11.15
N ALA A 130 -4.74 -3.12 -11.96
CA ALA A 130 -3.50 -3.77 -12.32
C ALA A 130 -2.59 -3.99 -11.09
N SER A 131 -2.53 -3.01 -10.16
CA SER A 131 -1.74 -3.12 -8.93
C SER A 131 -2.26 -4.21 -7.99
N VAL A 132 -3.59 -4.38 -7.85
CA VAL A 132 -4.15 -5.49 -7.05
C VAL A 132 -3.74 -6.85 -7.62
N VAL A 133 -3.86 -7.04 -8.93
CA VAL A 133 -3.48 -8.30 -9.60
C VAL A 133 -1.97 -8.52 -9.50
N PHE A 134 -1.18 -7.47 -9.70
CA PHE A 134 0.28 -7.50 -9.57
C PHE A 134 0.71 -7.88 -8.15
N ASP A 135 0.19 -7.25 -7.12
CA ASP A 135 0.53 -7.50 -5.72
C ASP A 135 0.23 -8.93 -5.28
N VAL A 136 -0.94 -9.45 -5.70
CA VAL A 136 -1.32 -10.84 -5.41
C VAL A 136 -0.40 -11.80 -6.14
N GLY A 137 -0.10 -11.56 -7.42
CA GLY A 137 0.81 -12.38 -8.20
C GLY A 137 2.24 -12.32 -7.67
N ASN A 138 2.71 -11.14 -7.27
CA ASN A 138 4.03 -10.93 -6.70
C ASN A 138 4.26 -11.76 -5.44
N SER A 139 3.25 -11.88 -4.58
CA SER A 139 3.32 -12.69 -3.35
C SER A 139 3.51 -14.19 -3.62
N THR A 140 3.09 -14.68 -4.79
CA THR A 140 3.19 -16.09 -5.20
C THR A 140 4.40 -16.36 -6.09
N PHE A 141 5.08 -15.32 -6.59
CA PHE A 141 6.20 -15.45 -7.52
C PHE A 141 7.50 -15.86 -6.82
N LEU A 142 7.77 -15.32 -5.63
CA LEU A 142 9.03 -15.54 -4.92
C LEU A 142 9.39 -17.03 -4.72
N PRO A 143 8.47 -17.92 -4.29
CA PRO A 143 8.77 -19.34 -4.13
C PRO A 143 9.14 -20.06 -5.44
N THR A 144 8.87 -19.45 -6.60
CA THR A 144 9.16 -20.06 -7.91
C THR A 144 10.59 -19.74 -8.39
N VAL A 145 11.20 -18.69 -7.85
CA VAL A 145 12.55 -18.23 -8.27
C VAL A 145 13.61 -18.43 -7.20
N VAL A 146 13.22 -18.88 -5.99
CA VAL A 146 14.11 -19.03 -4.84
C VAL A 146 14.02 -20.45 -4.27
N PRO A 147 15.15 -21.13 -3.98
CA PRO A 147 15.17 -22.40 -3.27
C PRO A 147 14.53 -22.30 -1.88
N LYS A 148 13.91 -23.38 -1.41
CA LYS A 148 13.19 -23.41 -0.12
C LYS A 148 14.05 -22.95 1.07
N GLU A 149 15.33 -23.31 1.06
CA GLU A 149 16.31 -23.00 2.12
C GLU A 149 16.58 -21.49 2.24
N GLN A 150 16.41 -20.74 1.14
CA GLN A 150 16.65 -19.31 1.09
C GLN A 150 15.36 -18.47 1.22
N LEU A 151 14.17 -19.10 1.21
CA LEU A 151 12.89 -18.38 1.21
C LEU A 151 12.77 -17.40 2.38
N THR A 152 13.18 -17.80 3.59
CA THR A 152 13.07 -16.93 4.78
C THR A 152 13.90 -15.66 4.63
N SER A 153 15.18 -15.78 4.22
CA SER A 153 16.06 -14.61 4.06
C SER A 153 15.62 -13.72 2.91
N ARG A 154 15.16 -14.30 1.80
CA ARG A 154 14.67 -13.56 0.64
C ARG A 154 13.32 -12.88 0.88
N ASN A 155 12.42 -13.54 1.61
CA ASN A 155 11.17 -12.91 2.08
C ASN A 155 11.44 -11.72 2.99
N SER A 156 12.43 -11.82 3.88
CA SER A 156 12.82 -10.72 4.75
C SER A 156 13.34 -9.52 3.94
N LEU A 157 14.17 -9.77 2.89
CA LEU A 157 14.66 -8.72 2.01
C LEU A 157 13.51 -8.05 1.22
N VAL A 158 12.60 -8.84 0.64
CA VAL A 158 11.41 -8.32 -0.07
C VAL A 158 10.52 -7.51 0.88
N SER A 159 10.26 -8.03 2.08
CA SER A 159 9.46 -7.32 3.08
C SER A 159 10.12 -6.03 3.55
N GLY A 160 11.44 -6.04 3.70
CA GLY A 160 12.23 -4.85 4.04
C GLY A 160 12.19 -3.80 2.94
N SER A 161 12.31 -4.19 1.67
CA SER A 161 12.22 -3.24 0.54
C SER A 161 10.79 -2.68 0.38
N ILE A 162 9.75 -3.49 0.59
CA ILE A 162 8.36 -3.02 0.62
C ILE A 162 8.19 -1.98 1.72
N ALA A 163 8.62 -2.28 2.95
CA ALA A 163 8.51 -1.35 4.05
C ALA A 163 9.29 -0.04 3.79
N ALA A 164 10.51 -0.13 3.25
CA ALA A 164 11.31 1.03 2.89
C ALA A 164 10.64 1.87 1.80
N THR A 165 10.05 1.23 0.78
CA THR A 165 9.34 1.91 -0.30
C THR A 165 8.06 2.57 0.19
N ASP A 166 7.27 1.88 1.01
CA ASP A 166 6.03 2.43 1.58
C ASP A 166 6.30 3.61 2.52
N LEU A 167 7.46 3.63 3.17
CA LEU A 167 7.88 4.71 4.08
C LEU A 167 8.50 5.89 3.34
N ALA A 168 9.45 5.63 2.44
CA ALA A 168 10.21 6.68 1.75
C ALA A 168 9.54 7.13 0.44
N GLY A 169 8.71 6.26 -0.16
CA GLY A 169 8.14 6.46 -1.49
C GLY A 169 7.31 7.73 -1.64
N PRO A 170 6.32 8.02 -0.77
CA PRO A 170 5.54 9.24 -0.87
C PRO A 170 6.38 10.51 -0.79
N SER A 171 7.45 10.51 0.02
CA SER A 171 8.38 11.63 0.14
C SER A 171 9.21 11.80 -1.13
N LEU A 172 9.74 10.70 -1.66
CA LEU A 172 10.50 10.70 -2.92
C LEU A 172 9.62 11.12 -4.08
N GLY A 173 8.37 10.62 -4.14
CA GLY A 173 7.36 11.04 -5.13
C GLY A 173 7.07 12.53 -5.06
N GLY A 174 6.87 13.08 -3.85
CA GLY A 174 6.65 14.52 -3.65
C GLY A 174 7.83 15.38 -4.10
N VAL A 175 9.06 14.99 -3.74
CA VAL A 175 10.28 15.66 -4.18
C VAL A 175 10.44 15.57 -5.70
N LEU A 176 10.18 14.42 -6.30
CA LEU A 176 10.27 14.23 -7.74
C LEU A 176 9.28 15.13 -8.49
N VAL A 177 8.01 15.15 -8.04
CA VAL A 177 6.98 16.05 -8.60
C VAL A 177 7.41 17.52 -8.49
N GLN A 178 8.04 17.88 -7.37
CA GLN A 178 8.54 19.24 -7.17
C GLN A 178 9.69 19.60 -8.14
N LEU A 179 10.62 18.68 -8.38
CA LEU A 179 11.83 18.95 -9.18
C LEU A 179 11.53 18.98 -10.68
N VAL A 180 10.72 18.03 -11.17
CA VAL A 180 10.50 17.85 -12.61
C VAL A 180 9.06 18.13 -13.06
N GLY A 181 8.15 18.41 -12.12
CA GLY A 181 6.72 18.62 -12.40
C GLY A 181 5.91 17.31 -12.45
N GLY A 182 4.59 17.43 -12.32
CA GLY A 182 3.70 16.27 -12.24
C GLY A 182 3.72 15.39 -13.50
N ALA A 183 3.63 16.00 -14.69
CA ALA A 183 3.62 15.27 -15.96
C ALA A 183 4.94 14.51 -16.23
N ALA A 184 6.09 15.16 -16.00
CA ALA A 184 7.40 14.52 -16.18
C ALA A 184 7.63 13.41 -15.14
N SER A 185 7.13 13.56 -13.91
CA SER A 185 7.17 12.51 -12.89
C SER A 185 6.43 11.26 -13.33
N MET A 186 5.29 11.41 -14.00
CA MET A 186 4.54 10.27 -14.54
C MET A 186 5.25 9.58 -15.70
N LEU A 187 6.07 10.27 -16.50
CA LEU A 187 6.93 9.61 -17.49
C LEU A 187 7.98 8.72 -16.81
N LEU A 188 8.61 9.21 -15.74
CA LEU A 188 9.57 8.42 -14.97
C LEU A 188 8.91 7.18 -14.35
N ASP A 189 7.69 7.32 -13.85
CA ASP A 189 6.94 6.17 -13.34
C ASP A 189 6.57 5.20 -14.48
N SER A 190 6.11 5.68 -15.63
CA SER A 190 5.87 4.83 -16.78
C SER A 190 7.12 4.03 -17.19
N VAL A 191 8.30 4.68 -17.22
CA VAL A 191 9.58 4.00 -17.49
C VAL A 191 9.87 2.95 -16.42
N SER A 192 9.55 3.20 -15.14
CA SER A 192 9.73 2.23 -14.05
C SER A 192 8.93 0.95 -14.27
N TYR A 193 7.66 1.07 -14.70
CA TYR A 193 6.82 -0.07 -15.04
C TYR A 193 7.33 -0.82 -16.27
N LEU A 194 7.77 -0.11 -17.31
CA LEU A 194 8.33 -0.75 -18.51
C LEU A 194 9.65 -1.49 -18.20
N ALA A 195 10.50 -0.89 -17.37
CA ALA A 195 11.72 -1.54 -16.90
C ALA A 195 11.41 -2.79 -16.06
N SER A 196 10.42 -2.71 -15.16
CA SER A 196 9.92 -3.86 -14.40
C SER A 196 9.39 -4.96 -15.32
N ALA A 197 8.55 -4.60 -16.30
CA ALA A 197 8.01 -5.53 -17.29
C ALA A 197 9.12 -6.24 -18.08
N ALA A 198 10.16 -5.51 -18.50
CA ALA A 198 11.32 -6.07 -19.22
C ALA A 198 12.12 -7.04 -18.33
N LEU A 199 12.40 -6.66 -17.07
CA LEU A 199 13.10 -7.50 -16.11
C LEU A 199 12.31 -8.77 -15.79
N LEU A 200 11.01 -8.67 -15.51
CA LEU A 200 10.13 -9.81 -15.28
C LEU A 200 9.99 -10.67 -16.54
N GLY A 201 9.93 -10.05 -17.72
CA GLY A 201 9.92 -10.70 -19.02
C GLY A 201 11.19 -11.51 -19.31
N SER A 202 12.33 -11.15 -18.74
CA SER A 202 13.60 -11.89 -18.86
C SER A 202 13.71 -13.10 -17.94
N LEU A 203 12.78 -13.29 -17.00
CA LEU A 203 12.78 -14.44 -16.09
C LEU A 203 12.37 -15.73 -16.83
N PRO A 204 12.85 -16.90 -16.40
CA PRO A 204 12.41 -18.18 -16.95
C PRO A 204 10.87 -18.34 -16.82
N ARG A 205 10.25 -19.00 -17.78
CA ARG A 205 8.86 -19.45 -17.62
C ARG A 205 8.83 -20.52 -16.54
N VAL A 206 8.12 -20.24 -15.45
CA VAL A 206 7.89 -21.22 -14.40
C VAL A 206 6.52 -21.85 -14.67
N GLU A 207 6.51 -23.15 -14.90
CA GLU A 207 5.26 -23.91 -14.88
C GLU A 207 4.72 -23.87 -13.46
N GLN A 208 3.57 -23.24 -13.29
CA GLN A 208 2.84 -23.38 -12.04
C GLN A 208 2.41 -24.84 -11.93
N PRO A 209 2.63 -25.51 -10.80
CA PRO A 209 1.94 -26.75 -10.52
C PRO A 209 0.46 -26.50 -10.79
N ALA A 210 -0.14 -27.33 -11.65
CA ALA A 210 -1.58 -27.24 -11.91
C ALA A 210 -2.26 -27.06 -10.56
N ALA A 211 -3.10 -26.05 -10.43
CA ALA A 211 -3.84 -25.83 -9.19
C ALA A 211 -4.56 -27.15 -8.93
N GLY A 212 -4.02 -27.94 -7.99
CA GLY A 212 -4.64 -29.19 -7.61
C GLY A 212 -6.12 -28.92 -7.36
N PRO A 213 -7.01 -29.90 -7.54
CA PRO A 213 -8.41 -29.70 -7.27
C PRO A 213 -8.49 -28.98 -5.94
N ALA A 214 -9.21 -27.88 -5.89
CA ALA A 214 -9.39 -27.12 -4.66
C ALA A 214 -10.06 -28.05 -3.64
N GLY A 215 -9.26 -28.95 -3.08
CA GLY A 215 -9.60 -29.81 -1.97
C GLY A 215 -9.64 -28.91 -0.75
N GLY A 216 -10.78 -28.34 -0.52
CA GLY A 216 -10.96 -27.43 0.58
C GLY A 216 -12.18 -26.57 0.34
N ALA A 217 -12.69 -26.01 1.37
CA ALA A 217 -13.82 -25.12 1.45
C ALA A 217 -13.86 -24.13 0.27
N GLY A 218 -15.03 -23.96 -0.34
CA GLY A 218 -15.24 -23.01 -1.45
C GLY A 218 -14.82 -21.59 -1.05
N MET A 219 -14.58 -20.71 -2.02
CA MET A 219 -14.17 -19.31 -1.77
C MET A 219 -15.04 -18.64 -0.67
N ARG A 220 -16.34 -18.88 -0.69
CA ARG A 220 -17.27 -18.35 0.34
C ARG A 220 -16.92 -18.86 1.73
N GLU A 221 -16.53 -20.13 1.85
CA GLU A 221 -16.15 -20.75 3.12
C GLU A 221 -14.87 -20.12 3.66
N GLN A 222 -13.85 -19.94 2.81
CA GLN A 222 -12.57 -19.30 3.18
C GLN A 222 -12.77 -17.85 3.65
N ILE A 223 -13.62 -17.09 2.95
CA ILE A 223 -14.00 -15.73 3.36
C ILE A 223 -14.74 -15.77 4.70
N ARG A 224 -15.67 -16.69 4.87
CA ARG A 224 -16.44 -16.85 6.11
C ARG A 224 -15.56 -17.17 7.30
N GLU A 225 -14.62 -18.08 7.14
CA GLU A 225 -13.66 -18.43 8.21
C GLU A 225 -12.77 -17.24 8.62
N GLY A 226 -12.18 -16.53 7.63
CA GLY A 226 -11.41 -15.32 7.91
C GLY A 226 -12.24 -14.24 8.62
N TRP A 227 -13.47 -14.04 8.16
CA TRP A 227 -14.42 -13.09 8.76
C TRP A 227 -14.80 -13.49 10.19
N GLN A 228 -15.15 -14.75 10.41
CA GLN A 228 -15.52 -15.25 11.74
C GLN A 228 -14.36 -15.15 12.72
N PHE A 229 -13.15 -15.47 12.28
CA PHE A 229 -11.97 -15.32 13.12
C PHE A 229 -11.76 -13.86 13.55
N VAL A 230 -11.78 -12.93 12.59
CA VAL A 230 -11.59 -11.49 12.87
C VAL A 230 -12.67 -10.94 13.80
N THR A 231 -13.94 -11.27 13.54
CA THR A 231 -15.06 -10.71 14.30
C THR A 231 -15.21 -11.29 15.71
N ARG A 232 -14.76 -12.53 15.92
CA ARG A 232 -14.84 -13.21 17.23
C ARG A 232 -13.60 -12.98 18.11
N HIS A 233 -12.46 -12.61 17.51
CA HIS A 233 -11.23 -12.45 18.27
C HIS A 233 -11.26 -11.15 19.10
N PRO A 234 -11.08 -11.22 20.44
CA PRO A 234 -11.30 -10.09 21.35
C PRO A 234 -10.33 -8.93 21.14
N VAL A 235 -9.14 -9.18 20.61
CA VAL A 235 -8.10 -8.18 20.37
C VAL A 235 -8.03 -7.78 18.89
N ILE A 236 -8.11 -8.73 17.96
CA ILE A 236 -8.00 -8.43 16.52
C ILE A 236 -9.18 -7.58 16.05
N ARG A 237 -10.40 -7.87 16.50
CA ARG A 237 -11.60 -7.10 16.15
C ARG A 237 -11.47 -5.60 16.40
N PRO A 238 -11.18 -5.12 17.63
CA PRO A 238 -11.03 -3.69 17.87
C PRO A 238 -9.82 -3.08 17.16
N CYS A 239 -8.73 -3.82 16.98
CA CYS A 239 -7.59 -3.36 16.18
C CYS A 239 -7.96 -3.16 14.70
N VAL A 240 -8.78 -4.06 14.13
CA VAL A 240 -9.26 -3.92 12.74
C VAL A 240 -10.24 -2.76 12.63
N ALA A 241 -11.16 -2.60 13.58
CA ALA A 241 -12.07 -1.46 13.60
C ALA A 241 -11.31 -0.12 13.71
N GLY A 242 -10.31 -0.04 14.59
CA GLY A 242 -9.41 1.12 14.69
C GLY A 242 -8.63 1.38 13.40
N ALA A 243 -8.09 0.33 12.76
CA ALA A 243 -7.40 0.43 11.47
C ALA A 243 -8.33 0.92 10.36
N THR A 244 -9.59 0.46 10.35
CA THR A 244 -10.61 0.89 9.39
C THR A 244 -10.91 2.38 9.55
N ALA A 245 -11.07 2.86 10.79
CA ALA A 245 -11.26 4.27 11.08
C ALA A 245 -10.04 5.11 10.64
N VAL A 246 -8.82 4.65 10.92
CA VAL A 246 -7.58 5.31 10.44
C VAL A 246 -7.54 5.36 8.91
N ASN A 247 -7.83 4.27 8.22
CA ASN A 247 -7.80 4.23 6.75
C ASN A 247 -8.90 5.10 6.11
N PHE A 248 -10.07 5.21 6.74
CA PHE A 248 -11.09 6.18 6.34
C PHE A 248 -10.56 7.61 6.37
N VAL A 249 -9.90 8.00 7.48
CA VAL A 249 -9.26 9.31 7.61
C VAL A 249 -8.13 9.48 6.60
N CYS A 250 -7.28 8.48 6.43
CA CYS A 250 -6.20 8.51 5.43
C CYS A 250 -6.74 8.79 4.02
N GLY A 251 -7.82 8.11 3.61
CA GLY A 251 -8.48 8.35 2.32
C GLY A 251 -8.94 9.79 2.17
N GLY A 252 -9.58 10.34 3.21
CA GLY A 252 -9.99 11.75 3.24
C GLY A 252 -8.81 12.71 3.16
N LEU A 253 -7.75 12.48 3.93
CA LEU A 253 -6.55 13.31 3.90
C LEU A 253 -5.84 13.24 2.53
N MET A 254 -5.75 12.07 1.90
CA MET A 254 -5.18 11.93 0.56
C MET A 254 -5.93 12.78 -0.47
N ALA A 255 -7.26 12.85 -0.39
CA ALA A 255 -8.07 13.66 -1.29
C ALA A 255 -8.01 15.16 -0.98
N LEU A 256 -8.04 15.53 0.31
CA LEU A 256 -8.13 16.93 0.74
C LEU A 256 -6.79 17.66 0.77
N THR A 257 -5.69 16.97 1.09
CA THR A 257 -4.39 17.62 1.30
C THR A 257 -3.93 18.45 0.10
N PRO A 258 -3.92 17.95 -1.15
CA PRO A 258 -3.51 18.74 -2.30
C PRO A 258 -4.39 19.98 -2.50
N VAL A 259 -5.70 19.82 -2.35
CA VAL A 259 -6.68 20.91 -2.49
C VAL A 259 -6.50 21.96 -1.39
N PHE A 260 -6.33 21.53 -0.15
CA PHE A 260 -6.13 22.40 1.00
C PHE A 260 -4.84 23.20 0.89
N LEU A 261 -3.73 22.56 0.54
CA LEU A 261 -2.43 23.23 0.40
C LEU A 261 -2.45 24.25 -0.76
N VAL A 262 -3.01 23.88 -1.90
CA VAL A 262 -3.02 24.76 -3.08
C VAL A 262 -4.03 25.89 -2.94
N ARG A 263 -5.29 25.59 -2.53
CA ARG A 263 -6.39 26.57 -2.56
C ARG A 263 -6.64 27.31 -1.27
N THR A 264 -6.26 26.72 -0.14
CA THR A 264 -6.55 27.32 1.17
C THR A 264 -5.32 28.00 1.77
N LEU A 265 -4.12 27.40 1.54
CA LEU A 265 -2.86 27.97 2.02
C LEU A 265 -2.12 28.76 0.94
N ASP A 266 -2.61 28.78 -0.31
CA ASP A 266 -1.95 29.40 -1.48
C ASP A 266 -0.48 28.96 -1.62
N ALA A 267 -0.20 27.67 -1.26
CA ALA A 267 1.14 27.15 -1.26
C ALA A 267 1.62 26.96 -2.71
N PRO A 268 2.81 27.46 -3.07
CA PRO A 268 3.38 27.21 -4.39
C PRO A 268 3.63 25.71 -4.56
N ALA A 269 3.58 25.21 -5.80
CA ALA A 269 3.71 23.76 -6.09
C ALA A 269 4.94 23.14 -5.44
N ALA A 270 6.06 23.87 -5.37
CA ALA A 270 7.27 23.48 -4.68
C ALA A 270 7.05 23.20 -3.18
N ALA A 271 6.29 24.06 -2.49
CA ALA A 271 6.00 23.89 -1.06
C ALA A 271 4.99 22.75 -0.83
N VAL A 272 4.05 22.53 -1.75
CA VAL A 272 3.09 21.41 -1.64
C VAL A 272 3.80 20.07 -1.57
N GLY A 273 4.75 19.83 -2.50
CA GLY A 273 5.55 18.59 -2.48
C GLY A 273 6.34 18.42 -1.19
N ALA A 274 7.01 19.48 -0.71
CA ALA A 274 7.77 19.45 0.53
C ALA A 274 6.87 19.18 1.76
N LEU A 275 5.70 19.81 1.83
CA LEU A 275 4.74 19.60 2.92
C LEU A 275 4.15 18.18 2.91
N MET A 276 3.84 17.65 1.74
CA MET A 276 3.39 16.26 1.62
C MET A 276 4.50 15.27 2.01
N ALA A 277 5.75 15.55 1.66
CA ALA A 277 6.90 14.72 1.99
C ALA A 277 7.16 14.61 3.52
N THR A 278 6.66 15.56 4.33
CA THR A 278 6.80 15.47 5.80
C THR A 278 6.12 14.24 6.39
N GLY A 279 5.04 13.74 5.76
CA GLY A 279 4.40 12.48 6.13
C GLY A 279 5.34 11.27 6.03
N GLY A 280 6.20 11.25 5.01
CA GLY A 280 7.23 10.21 4.87
C GLY A 280 8.29 10.28 5.97
N LEU A 281 8.75 11.48 6.33
CA LEU A 281 9.67 11.66 7.47
C LEU A 281 9.03 11.15 8.76
N GLY A 282 7.76 11.50 8.99
CA GLY A 282 6.99 11.00 10.13
C GLY A 282 6.89 9.47 10.12
N SER A 283 6.62 8.87 8.96
CA SER A 283 6.57 7.41 8.80
C SER A 283 7.89 6.72 9.14
N LEU A 284 9.02 7.27 8.69
CA LEU A 284 10.35 6.78 9.04
C LEU A 284 10.62 6.86 10.54
N LEU A 285 10.30 8.00 11.17
CA LEU A 285 10.44 8.19 12.62
C LEU A 285 9.54 7.20 13.38
N GLY A 286 8.29 7.04 12.97
CA GLY A 286 7.36 6.07 13.56
C GLY A 286 7.91 4.65 13.51
N ALA A 287 8.42 4.21 12.36
CA ALA A 287 9.01 2.89 12.20
C ALA A 287 10.26 2.70 13.09
N ALA A 288 11.16 3.68 13.13
CA ALA A 288 12.39 3.63 13.93
C ALA A 288 12.11 3.57 15.44
N VAL A 289 11.07 4.27 15.91
CA VAL A 289 10.69 4.33 17.32
C VAL A 289 9.91 3.09 17.76
N THR A 290 9.16 2.45 16.86
CA THR A 290 8.23 1.34 17.20
C THR A 290 8.87 0.24 18.05
N PRO A 291 10.06 -0.34 17.72
CA PRO A 291 10.63 -1.43 18.52
C PRO A 291 10.94 -0.99 19.96
N ARG A 292 11.51 0.23 20.12
CA ARG A 292 11.84 0.77 21.44
C ARG A 292 10.58 1.09 22.26
N LEU A 293 9.55 1.61 21.60
CA LEU A 293 8.28 1.94 22.23
C LEU A 293 7.60 0.67 22.76
N VAL A 294 7.48 -0.36 21.91
CA VAL A 294 6.89 -1.65 22.28
C VAL A 294 7.66 -2.31 23.41
N ALA A 295 9.00 -2.32 23.36
CA ALA A 295 9.83 -2.88 24.44
C ALA A 295 9.62 -2.17 25.80
N ARG A 296 9.36 -0.85 25.80
CA ARG A 296 9.18 -0.07 27.04
C ARG A 296 7.78 -0.17 27.63
N ILE A 297 6.75 0.02 26.80
CA ILE A 297 5.37 0.16 27.30
C ILE A 297 4.46 -1.03 26.97
N GLY A 298 4.92 -1.95 26.11
CA GLY A 298 4.15 -3.08 25.63
C GLY A 298 3.30 -2.76 24.39
N GLY A 299 2.95 -3.81 23.64
CA GLY A 299 2.28 -3.66 22.33
C GLY A 299 0.88 -3.04 22.44
N ALA A 300 0.07 -3.45 23.41
CA ALA A 300 -1.29 -2.93 23.59
C ALA A 300 -1.32 -1.44 23.91
N ARG A 301 -0.46 -1.01 24.83
CA ARG A 301 -0.32 0.42 25.17
C ARG A 301 0.24 1.23 24.00
N ALA A 302 1.21 0.66 23.25
CA ALA A 302 1.78 1.31 22.07
C ALA A 302 0.72 1.58 20.99
N VAL A 303 -0.20 0.64 20.74
CA VAL A 303 -1.31 0.83 19.78
C VAL A 303 -2.27 1.92 20.24
N CYS A 304 -2.66 1.93 21.53
CA CYS A 304 -3.54 2.96 22.07
C CYS A 304 -2.89 4.36 21.98
N TRP A 305 -1.64 4.49 22.43
CA TRP A 305 -0.92 5.75 22.34
C TRP A 305 -0.69 6.21 20.90
N ALA A 306 -0.37 5.29 19.99
CA ALA A 306 -0.21 5.59 18.59
C ALA A 306 -1.49 6.18 17.97
N ALA A 307 -2.66 5.62 18.29
CA ALA A 307 -3.94 6.15 17.84
C ALA A 307 -4.24 7.54 18.43
N VAL A 308 -3.96 7.77 19.72
CA VAL A 308 -4.13 9.08 20.37
C VAL A 308 -3.20 10.12 19.76
N VAL A 309 -1.93 9.78 19.59
CA VAL A 309 -0.92 10.67 19.00
C VAL A 309 -1.29 11.01 17.56
N ALA A 310 -1.62 10.00 16.73
CA ALA A 310 -2.07 10.24 15.36
C ALA A 310 -3.25 11.22 15.33
N THR A 311 -4.25 11.03 16.18
CA THR A 311 -5.41 11.92 16.26
C THR A 311 -5.03 13.34 16.70
N ALA A 312 -4.19 13.49 17.71
CA ALA A 312 -3.74 14.81 18.18
C ALA A 312 -3.02 15.60 17.08
N PHE A 313 -2.17 14.92 16.30
CA PHE A 313 -1.47 15.55 15.19
C PHE A 313 -2.38 15.78 13.96
N ALA A 314 -3.37 14.92 13.71
CA ALA A 314 -4.38 15.16 12.67
C ALA A 314 -5.15 16.46 12.91
N LEU A 315 -5.47 16.77 14.17
CA LEU A 315 -6.18 18.01 14.56
C LEU A 315 -5.37 19.29 14.31
N LEU A 316 -4.06 19.20 14.12
CA LEU A 316 -3.22 20.34 13.73
C LEU A 316 -3.38 20.69 12.24
N LEU A 317 -3.74 19.73 11.38
CA LEU A 317 -3.80 19.95 9.93
C LEU A 317 -4.76 21.09 9.53
N PRO A 318 -6.01 21.17 10.00
CA PRO A 318 -6.94 22.25 9.62
C PRO A 318 -6.57 23.59 10.25
N VAL A 319 -5.74 23.63 11.30
CA VAL A 319 -5.28 24.85 11.99
C VAL A 319 -4.16 25.55 11.20
N ALA A 320 -3.51 24.84 10.29
CA ALA A 320 -2.43 25.38 9.46
C ALA A 320 -2.84 26.66 8.71
N GLY A 321 -1.90 27.58 8.60
CA GLY A 321 -2.02 28.84 7.87
C GLY A 321 -0.98 28.96 6.76
N SER A 322 -1.06 30.05 5.97
CA SER A 322 -0.07 30.38 4.95
C SER A 322 1.27 30.84 5.58
N GLY A 323 2.31 30.90 4.79
CA GLY A 323 3.64 31.29 5.23
C GLY A 323 4.19 30.35 6.30
N TRP A 324 4.66 30.89 7.41
CA TRP A 324 5.18 30.09 8.55
C TRP A 324 4.12 29.21 9.19
N GLY A 325 2.82 29.51 9.01
CA GLY A 325 1.73 28.65 9.44
C GLY A 325 1.69 27.27 8.75
N ALA A 326 2.31 27.13 7.60
CA ALA A 326 2.48 25.84 6.91
C ALA A 326 3.35 24.83 7.71
N LEU A 327 4.22 25.29 8.62
CA LEU A 327 4.97 24.42 9.51
C LEU A 327 4.03 23.63 10.46
N VAL A 328 2.88 24.19 10.82
CA VAL A 328 1.87 23.48 11.61
C VAL A 328 1.34 22.28 10.83
N PHE A 329 1.11 22.46 9.52
CA PHE A 329 0.75 21.34 8.64
C PHE A 329 1.87 20.29 8.59
N ALA A 330 3.12 20.71 8.39
CA ALA A 330 4.27 19.82 8.32
C ALA A 330 4.41 18.95 9.58
N VAL A 331 4.31 19.57 10.77
CA VAL A 331 4.36 18.87 12.07
C VAL A 331 3.14 17.96 12.23
N GLY A 332 1.94 18.45 11.91
CA GLY A 332 0.70 17.66 11.96
C GLY A 332 0.76 16.42 11.07
N ASN A 333 1.19 16.59 9.80
CA ASN A 333 1.29 15.52 8.83
C ASN A 333 2.35 14.47 9.23
N ALA A 334 3.53 14.93 9.69
CA ALA A 334 4.58 14.04 10.17
C ALA A 334 4.15 13.25 11.41
N GLY A 335 3.54 13.91 12.40
CA GLY A 335 3.08 13.25 13.64
C GLY A 335 1.93 12.28 13.40
N PHE A 336 0.97 12.64 12.53
CA PHE A 336 -0.10 11.74 12.11
C PHE A 336 0.46 10.48 11.44
N ALA A 337 1.33 10.64 10.46
CA ALA A 337 1.94 9.52 9.74
C ALA A 337 2.79 8.63 10.67
N ALA A 338 3.54 9.22 11.61
CA ALA A 338 4.29 8.46 12.61
C ALA A 338 3.37 7.59 13.46
N GLY A 339 2.27 8.14 13.99
CA GLY A 339 1.29 7.39 14.77
C GLY A 339 0.63 6.26 13.96
N VAL A 340 0.24 6.53 12.71
CA VAL A 340 -0.34 5.53 11.81
C VAL A 340 0.62 4.37 11.56
N VAL A 341 1.90 4.64 11.36
CA VAL A 341 2.93 3.59 11.12
C VAL A 341 3.15 2.75 12.37
N VAL A 342 3.29 3.36 13.56
CA VAL A 342 3.39 2.61 14.83
C VAL A 342 2.18 1.69 15.00
N PHE A 343 0.97 2.23 14.83
CA PHE A 343 -0.28 1.47 14.90
C PHE A 343 -0.29 0.30 13.92
N SER A 344 0.09 0.54 12.67
CA SER A 344 0.12 -0.46 11.60
C SER A 344 1.11 -1.59 11.88
N ILE A 345 2.35 -1.26 12.29
CA ILE A 345 3.39 -2.26 12.58
C ILE A 345 2.93 -3.17 13.73
N VAL A 346 2.51 -2.59 14.86
CA VAL A 346 2.17 -3.35 16.06
C VAL A 346 0.96 -4.25 15.82
N THR A 347 -0.10 -3.74 15.19
CA THR A 347 -1.30 -4.53 14.91
C THR A 347 -1.06 -5.60 13.85
N ARG A 348 -0.18 -5.36 12.86
CA ARG A 348 0.23 -6.35 11.87
C ARG A 348 1.01 -7.49 12.52
N THR A 349 2.01 -7.16 13.33
CA THR A 349 2.81 -8.15 14.07
C THR A 349 1.92 -9.02 14.96
N HIS A 350 1.02 -8.43 15.73
CA HIS A 350 0.08 -9.17 16.56
C HIS A 350 -0.78 -10.15 15.75
N ARG A 351 -1.35 -9.71 14.63
CA ARG A 351 -2.12 -10.61 13.75
C ARG A 351 -1.28 -11.77 13.22
N GLN A 352 -0.02 -11.51 12.85
CA GLN A 352 0.87 -12.55 12.33
C GLN A 352 1.26 -13.59 13.39
N THR A 353 1.38 -13.17 14.65
CA THR A 353 1.78 -14.06 15.76
C THR A 353 0.61 -14.82 16.37
N GLN A 354 -0.60 -14.23 16.39
CA GLN A 354 -1.78 -14.83 17.05
C GLN A 354 -2.71 -15.60 16.11
N THR A 355 -2.50 -15.48 14.80
CA THR A 355 -3.34 -16.20 13.83
C THR A 355 -2.71 -17.54 13.50
N PRO A 356 -3.47 -18.66 13.61
CA PRO A 356 -2.99 -19.97 13.16
C PRO A 356 -2.48 -19.91 11.71
N PRO A 357 -1.36 -20.58 11.37
CA PRO A 357 -0.76 -20.53 10.04
C PRO A 357 -1.75 -20.83 8.91
N GLU A 358 -2.69 -21.76 9.14
CA GLU A 358 -3.69 -22.20 8.16
C GLU A 358 -4.73 -21.10 7.85
N LEU A 359 -4.99 -20.21 8.80
CA LEU A 359 -5.94 -19.11 8.67
C LEU A 359 -5.28 -17.77 8.32
N LEU A 360 -3.96 -17.66 8.45
CA LEU A 360 -3.25 -16.38 8.36
C LEU A 360 -3.54 -15.65 7.04
N SER A 361 -3.48 -16.34 5.92
CA SER A 361 -3.76 -15.74 4.61
C SER A 361 -5.20 -15.22 4.49
N ARG A 362 -6.17 -15.96 5.03
CA ARG A 362 -7.60 -15.60 5.02
C ARG A 362 -7.88 -14.40 5.93
N VAL A 363 -7.30 -14.40 7.13
CA VAL A 363 -7.40 -13.30 8.09
C VAL A 363 -6.76 -12.03 7.52
N MET A 364 -5.56 -12.13 6.94
CA MET A 364 -4.87 -10.98 6.34
C MET A 364 -5.65 -10.40 5.15
N ALA A 365 -6.23 -11.25 4.30
CA ALA A 365 -7.09 -10.82 3.19
C ALA A 365 -8.36 -10.11 3.69
N THR A 366 -9.03 -10.68 4.70
CA THR A 366 -10.23 -10.09 5.31
C THR A 366 -9.93 -8.73 5.93
N VAL A 367 -8.84 -8.63 6.71
CA VAL A 367 -8.42 -7.37 7.32
C VAL A 367 -8.09 -6.32 6.25
N ARG A 368 -7.37 -6.71 5.20
CA ARG A 368 -7.03 -5.81 4.10
C ARG A 368 -8.29 -5.31 3.37
N PHE A 369 -9.21 -6.21 3.07
CA PHE A 369 -10.49 -5.86 2.45
C PHE A 369 -11.28 -4.85 3.29
N VAL A 370 -11.48 -5.12 4.58
CA VAL A 370 -12.25 -4.25 5.48
C VAL A 370 -11.54 -2.92 5.70
N SER A 371 -10.25 -2.95 6.04
CA SER A 371 -9.54 -1.74 6.42
C SER A 371 -9.21 -0.83 5.21
N TRP A 372 -8.77 -1.41 4.09
CA TRP A 372 -8.44 -0.63 2.90
C TRP A 372 -9.67 -0.23 2.09
N GLY A 373 -10.74 -1.01 2.16
CA GLY A 373 -12.05 -0.63 1.59
C GLY A 373 -12.62 0.66 2.17
N ALA A 374 -12.17 1.09 3.34
CA ALA A 374 -12.54 2.37 3.93
C ALA A 374 -11.87 3.57 3.25
N ILE A 375 -10.72 3.39 2.56
CA ILE A 375 -9.98 4.48 1.90
C ILE A 375 -10.82 5.16 0.82
N PRO A 376 -11.38 4.46 -0.20
CA PRO A 376 -12.20 5.11 -1.22
C PRO A 376 -13.45 5.77 -0.63
N VAL A 377 -14.06 5.17 0.38
CA VAL A 377 -15.23 5.75 1.06
C VAL A 377 -14.83 7.07 1.75
N GLY A 378 -13.69 7.08 2.45
CA GLY A 378 -13.14 8.29 3.07
C GLY A 378 -12.81 9.37 2.05
N ALA A 379 -12.18 9.03 0.93
CA ALA A 379 -11.83 9.98 -0.12
C ALA A 379 -13.07 10.64 -0.74
N LEU A 380 -14.10 9.85 -1.08
CA LEU A 380 -15.35 10.37 -1.64
C LEU A 380 -16.12 11.22 -0.61
N ALA A 381 -16.23 10.75 0.63
CA ALA A 381 -16.88 11.50 1.70
C ALA A 381 -16.18 12.84 1.99
N ALA A 382 -14.86 12.85 1.96
CA ALA A 382 -14.05 14.06 2.15
C ALA A 382 -14.24 15.05 0.99
N GLY A 383 -14.26 14.56 -0.26
CA GLY A 383 -14.53 15.37 -1.42
C GLY A 383 -15.92 15.99 -1.38
N ALA A 384 -16.94 15.20 -1.01
CA ALA A 384 -18.31 15.69 -0.84
C ALA A 384 -18.43 16.73 0.29
N ALA A 385 -17.79 16.46 1.45
CA ALA A 385 -17.75 17.39 2.56
C ALA A 385 -17.08 18.73 2.16
N ALA A 386 -15.99 18.67 1.40
CA ALA A 386 -15.31 19.88 0.93
C ALA A 386 -16.11 20.66 -0.09
N ALA A 387 -16.92 20.01 -0.89
CA ALA A 387 -17.83 20.67 -1.83
C ALA A 387 -18.91 21.48 -1.13
N VAL A 388 -19.39 21.01 0.04
CA VAL A 388 -20.46 21.66 0.82
C VAL A 388 -19.90 22.71 1.79
N TRP A 389 -18.84 22.35 2.55
CA TRP A 389 -18.34 23.16 3.67
C TRP A 389 -16.96 23.77 3.46
N GLY A 390 -16.37 23.55 2.28
CA GLY A 390 -15.02 23.98 1.96
C GLY A 390 -13.92 23.06 2.49
N PRO A 391 -12.70 23.14 1.92
CA PRO A 391 -11.60 22.21 2.21
C PRO A 391 -11.15 22.21 3.68
N ARG A 392 -11.09 23.38 4.33
CA ARG A 392 -10.67 23.52 5.74
C ARG A 392 -11.64 22.84 6.70
N THR A 393 -12.95 23.09 6.52
CA THR A 393 -13.99 22.49 7.36
C THR A 393 -14.05 20.97 7.16
N ALA A 394 -13.96 20.51 5.89
CA ALA A 394 -13.88 19.09 5.62
C ALA A 394 -12.66 18.45 6.28
N LEU A 395 -11.49 19.08 6.21
CA LEU A 395 -10.28 18.60 6.86
C LEU A 395 -10.45 18.52 8.40
N LEU A 396 -11.13 19.49 9.01
CA LEU A 396 -11.46 19.47 10.45
C LEU A 396 -12.40 18.30 10.79
N LEU A 397 -13.44 18.06 10.00
CA LEU A 397 -14.38 16.95 10.22
C LEU A 397 -13.66 15.60 10.14
N PHE A 398 -12.75 15.44 9.17
CA PHE A 398 -11.93 14.23 9.05
C PHE A 398 -10.91 14.10 10.17
N ALA A 399 -10.28 15.18 10.60
CA ALA A 399 -9.43 15.19 11.78
C ALA A 399 -10.20 14.79 13.05
N LEU A 400 -11.41 15.29 13.23
CA LEU A 400 -12.30 14.89 14.34
C LEU A 400 -12.73 13.43 14.23
N SER A 401 -13.03 12.93 13.03
CA SER A 401 -13.39 11.52 12.84
C SER A 401 -12.26 10.55 13.21
N SER A 402 -11.01 11.02 13.23
CA SER A 402 -9.87 10.21 13.70
C SER A 402 -9.97 9.81 15.17
N LEU A 403 -10.78 10.52 15.98
CA LEU A 403 -11.09 10.17 17.38
C LEU A 403 -11.77 8.80 17.50
N ALA A 404 -12.41 8.31 16.43
CA ALA A 404 -13.02 7.00 16.43
C ALA A 404 -12.01 5.86 16.69
N SER A 405 -10.78 5.98 16.18
CA SER A 405 -9.75 4.94 16.38
C SER A 405 -9.34 4.79 17.84
N PRO A 406 -8.86 5.82 18.56
CA PRO A 406 -8.56 5.67 19.98
C PRO A 406 -9.82 5.35 20.81
N ALA A 407 -10.99 5.89 20.47
CA ALA A 407 -12.24 5.58 21.19
C ALA A 407 -12.59 4.08 21.13
N LEU A 408 -12.51 3.46 19.94
CA LEU A 408 -12.75 2.02 19.74
C LEU A 408 -11.74 1.16 20.52
N LEU A 409 -10.47 1.56 20.56
CA LEU A 409 -9.44 0.82 21.31
C LEU A 409 -9.63 0.98 22.82
N LEU A 410 -9.88 2.19 23.29
CA LEU A 410 -10.08 2.47 24.73
C LEU A 410 -11.38 1.88 25.27
N ALA A 411 -12.41 1.71 24.43
CA ALA A 411 -13.64 1.01 24.78
C ALA A 411 -13.50 -0.52 24.78
N SER A 412 -12.37 -1.05 24.30
CA SER A 412 -12.10 -2.48 24.16
C SER A 412 -11.24 -3.02 25.30
N PRO A 413 -11.12 -4.37 25.42
CA PRO A 413 -10.20 -5.01 26.36
C PRO A 413 -8.74 -4.58 26.19
N VAL A 414 -8.31 -4.12 24.99
CA VAL A 414 -6.95 -3.71 24.66
C VAL A 414 -6.39 -2.68 25.63
N ARG A 415 -7.23 -1.76 26.12
CA ARG A 415 -6.80 -0.70 27.07
C ARG A 415 -6.22 -1.24 28.39
N ARG A 416 -6.67 -2.41 28.84
CA ARG A 416 -6.27 -3.03 30.09
C ARG A 416 -5.04 -3.93 29.96
N MET A 417 -4.64 -4.21 28.72
CA MET A 417 -3.51 -5.09 28.41
C MET A 417 -2.21 -4.28 28.37
N ARG A 418 -1.10 -4.93 28.69
CA ARG A 418 0.24 -4.41 28.44
C ARG A 418 0.73 -4.90 27.09
N GLU A 419 0.58 -6.20 26.86
CA GLU A 419 0.90 -6.85 25.59
C GLU A 419 -0.40 -7.19 24.86
N LEU A 420 -0.33 -7.28 23.52
CA LEU A 420 -1.39 -7.82 22.69
C LEU A 420 -1.26 -9.36 22.73
N ALA A 421 -1.52 -9.97 23.87
CA ALA A 421 -1.41 -11.43 24.06
C ALA A 421 -2.65 -12.14 23.51
#